data_c6a0373058df8e8ca9fd8b6653a69d96
#
_entry.id   c6a0373058df8e8ca9fd8b6653a69d96
#
_cell.length_a   1.000
_cell.length_b   1.000
_cell.length_c   1.000
_cell.angle_alpha   90.00
_cell.angle_beta   90.00
_cell.angle_gamma   90.00
#
_symmetry.space_group_name_H-M   'P 1'
#
loop_
_entity.id
_entity.type
_entity.pdbx_description
1 polymer ?
#
loop_
_entity_poly.entity_id
_entity_poly.type
_entity_poly.pdbx_seq_one_letter_code
_entity_poly.pdbx_strand_id
1 'polypeptide(L)'
;INPAMSKVFEEGDQVIGITEDDDTLIPVTKPSIDFNPNHVLLRNKDVPHPEKILIIGWNQRGQHILTEIDQYVAPNSTLKVISKFENSCEEVMQLGTEVSNLTVSFEALDTTDGKTLQNQDLSNFDYIILLSYKNSFALQEADAQTLITLLHLRHFSEHHETHFKIVSEMLDMKNRILADITGADDFIVSDKLISLLMSQISENKF
;
A
#
# COMPACT_ATOMS: atom_id res chain seq x y z
N ILE A 1 -16.48 4.07 -11.82
CA ILE A 1 -15.57 3.00 -12.23
C ILE A 1 -16.36 1.69 -12.14
N ASN A 2 -16.26 0.84 -13.14
CA ASN A 2 -17.00 -0.41 -13.24
C ASN A 2 -18.54 -0.26 -13.13
N PRO A 3 -19.20 0.43 -14.09
CA PRO A 3 -20.64 0.60 -14.07
C PRO A 3 -21.36 -0.74 -14.28
N ALA A 4 -22.65 -0.80 -13.91
CA ALA A 4 -23.45 -1.99 -14.18
C ALA A 4 -23.45 -2.31 -15.69
N MET A 5 -23.38 -3.59 -16.06
CA MET A 5 -23.34 -4.03 -17.47
C MET A 5 -24.56 -3.61 -18.28
N SER A 6 -25.65 -3.21 -17.61
CA SER A 6 -26.89 -2.67 -18.22
C SER A 6 -26.86 -1.15 -18.41
N LYS A 7 -25.80 -0.45 -18.00
CA LYS A 7 -25.68 0.99 -18.20
C LYS A 7 -25.56 1.29 -19.71
N VAL A 8 -26.47 2.08 -20.20
CA VAL A 8 -26.42 2.61 -21.58
C VAL A 8 -25.69 3.95 -21.53
N PHE A 9 -24.80 4.17 -22.48
CA PHE A 9 -24.09 5.45 -22.61
C PHE A 9 -25.07 6.57 -23.01
N GLU A 10 -24.95 7.70 -22.36
CA GLU A 10 -25.73 8.91 -22.65
C GLU A 10 -24.79 10.00 -23.20
N GLU A 11 -25.39 11.00 -23.83
CA GLU A 11 -24.63 12.15 -24.36
C GLU A 11 -23.91 12.88 -23.19
N GLY A 12 -22.58 13.00 -23.29
CA GLY A 12 -21.72 13.55 -22.24
C GLY A 12 -21.02 12.53 -21.35
N ASP A 13 -21.36 11.23 -21.45
CA ASP A 13 -20.59 10.19 -20.76
C ASP A 13 -19.16 10.09 -21.33
N GLN A 14 -18.17 9.96 -20.44
CA GLN A 14 -16.77 9.76 -20.82
C GLN A 14 -16.32 8.37 -20.42
N VAL A 15 -15.57 7.72 -21.31
CA VAL A 15 -14.95 6.41 -21.05
C VAL A 15 -13.50 6.62 -20.68
N ILE A 16 -13.11 6.10 -19.52
CA ILE A 16 -11.71 6.06 -19.09
C ILE A 16 -11.16 4.68 -19.44
N GLY A 17 -10.16 4.65 -20.32
CA GLY A 17 -9.46 3.43 -20.72
C GLY A 17 -8.00 3.48 -20.31
N ILE A 18 -7.41 2.30 -20.06
CA ILE A 18 -5.96 2.13 -19.89
C ILE A 18 -5.45 1.51 -21.20
N THR A 19 -4.63 2.23 -21.93
CA THR A 19 -4.10 1.83 -23.23
C THR A 19 -2.60 2.13 -23.28
N GLU A 20 -1.90 1.56 -24.25
CA GLU A 20 -0.50 1.83 -24.48
C GLU A 20 -0.28 3.25 -25.04
N ASP A 21 -1.20 3.71 -25.89
CA ASP A 21 -1.22 5.05 -26.48
C ASP A 21 -2.68 5.50 -26.68
N ASP A 22 -2.94 6.79 -26.83
CA ASP A 22 -4.30 7.37 -26.95
C ASP A 22 -4.98 6.95 -28.28
N ASP A 23 -4.23 6.71 -29.34
CA ASP A 23 -4.74 6.25 -30.64
C ASP A 23 -5.06 4.74 -30.68
N THR A 24 -4.69 3.99 -29.63
CA THR A 24 -4.97 2.54 -29.53
C THR A 24 -6.34 2.23 -28.96
N LEU A 25 -7.06 3.20 -28.40
CA LEU A 25 -8.41 3.04 -27.88
C LEU A 25 -9.45 3.16 -29.01
N ILE A 26 -9.67 2.09 -29.73
CA ILE A 26 -10.61 2.08 -30.88
C ILE A 26 -11.93 1.42 -30.46
N PRO A 27 -13.07 2.14 -30.53
CA PRO A 27 -14.39 1.55 -30.29
C PRO A 27 -14.72 0.47 -31.31
N VAL A 28 -15.05 -0.71 -30.85
CA VAL A 28 -15.51 -1.80 -31.74
C VAL A 28 -16.99 -2.03 -31.54
N THR A 29 -17.75 -2.14 -32.65
CA THR A 29 -19.19 -2.38 -32.64
C THR A 29 -19.56 -3.82 -32.33
N LYS A 30 -18.62 -4.74 -32.48
CA LYS A 30 -18.78 -6.16 -32.11
C LYS A 30 -17.53 -6.63 -31.39
N PRO A 31 -17.64 -7.37 -30.27
CA PRO A 31 -16.51 -7.96 -29.64
C PRO A 31 -15.79 -8.90 -30.61
N SER A 32 -14.47 -8.72 -30.79
CA SER A 32 -13.64 -9.57 -31.63
C SER A 32 -13.26 -10.89 -30.93
N ILE A 33 -13.58 -11.02 -29.66
CA ILE A 33 -13.26 -12.17 -28.83
C ILE A 33 -14.56 -12.89 -28.48
N ASP A 34 -14.67 -14.15 -28.92
CA ASP A 34 -15.73 -15.02 -28.48
C ASP A 34 -15.37 -15.55 -27.09
N PHE A 35 -16.08 -15.12 -26.07
CA PHE A 35 -15.84 -15.56 -24.70
C PHE A 35 -16.97 -16.44 -24.21
N ASN A 36 -16.64 -17.49 -23.48
CA ASN A 36 -17.62 -18.34 -22.84
C ASN A 36 -18.07 -17.71 -21.51
N PRO A 37 -19.34 -17.26 -21.39
CA PRO A 37 -19.84 -16.62 -20.16
C PRO A 37 -19.71 -17.51 -18.92
N ASN A 38 -19.68 -18.83 -19.08
CA ASN A 38 -19.51 -19.78 -17.97
C ASN A 38 -18.10 -19.75 -17.36
N HIS A 39 -17.14 -19.16 -18.05
CA HIS A 39 -15.78 -18.96 -17.53
C HIS A 39 -15.63 -17.61 -16.82
N VAL A 40 -16.64 -16.75 -16.85
CA VAL A 40 -16.67 -15.51 -16.09
C VAL A 40 -17.12 -15.84 -14.66
N LEU A 41 -16.17 -16.16 -13.80
CA LEU A 41 -16.44 -16.34 -12.39
C LEU A 41 -16.61 -14.96 -11.75
N LEU A 42 -17.84 -14.61 -11.41
CA LEU A 42 -18.10 -13.52 -10.48
C LEU A 42 -17.53 -13.97 -9.12
N ARG A 43 -16.39 -13.41 -8.75
CA ARG A 43 -15.87 -13.62 -7.42
C ARG A 43 -16.92 -13.10 -6.44
N ASN A 44 -17.47 -13.97 -5.61
CA ASN A 44 -18.30 -13.53 -4.50
C ASN A 44 -17.46 -12.51 -3.71
N LYS A 45 -18.02 -11.34 -3.45
CA LYS A 45 -17.36 -10.42 -2.51
C LYS A 45 -17.27 -11.16 -1.20
N ASP A 46 -16.04 -11.50 -0.81
CA ASP A 46 -15.78 -12.02 0.52
C ASP A 46 -16.36 -11.00 1.52
N VAL A 47 -17.06 -11.49 2.53
CA VAL A 47 -17.56 -10.61 3.59
C VAL A 47 -16.34 -10.00 4.25
N PRO A 48 -16.23 -8.66 4.30
CA PRO A 48 -15.08 -8.03 4.94
C PRO A 48 -14.93 -8.54 6.37
N HIS A 49 -13.75 -9.03 6.73
CA HIS A 49 -13.42 -9.44 8.09
C HIS A 49 -12.44 -8.45 8.71
N PRO A 50 -12.42 -8.32 10.03
CA PRO A 50 -11.45 -7.44 10.69
C PRO A 50 -10.01 -7.84 10.36
N GLU A 51 -9.20 -6.85 10.02
CA GLU A 51 -7.81 -7.00 9.60
C GLU A 51 -6.86 -6.47 10.66
N LYS A 52 -5.67 -7.04 10.73
CA LYS A 52 -4.58 -6.61 11.61
C LYS A 52 -3.44 -6.06 10.80
N ILE A 53 -3.18 -4.79 10.95
CA ILE A 53 -2.26 -4.03 10.13
C ILE A 53 -1.09 -3.54 10.98
N LEU A 54 0.11 -3.66 10.44
CA LEU A 54 1.31 -3.10 11.05
C LEU A 54 1.91 -2.03 10.15
N ILE A 55 2.10 -0.83 10.69
CA ILE A 55 2.92 0.21 10.05
C ILE A 55 4.25 0.29 10.80
N ILE A 56 5.34 0.16 10.07
CA ILE A 56 6.70 0.32 10.60
C ILE A 56 7.32 1.57 10.01
N GLY A 57 7.79 2.46 10.87
CA GLY A 57 8.19 3.81 10.50
C GLY A 57 7.01 4.78 10.47
N TRP A 58 7.30 6.08 10.56
CA TRP A 58 6.31 7.13 10.50
C TRP A 58 6.85 8.36 9.79
N ASN A 59 6.04 8.94 8.93
CA ASN A 59 6.30 10.20 8.25
C ASN A 59 4.98 10.89 7.89
N GLN A 60 5.04 12.05 7.24
CA GLN A 60 3.85 12.85 6.87
C GLN A 60 2.81 12.09 6.03
N ARG A 61 3.18 11.01 5.35
CA ARG A 61 2.22 10.17 4.59
C ARG A 61 1.44 9.23 5.50
N GLY A 62 1.98 8.89 6.67
CA GLY A 62 1.36 7.98 7.61
C GLY A 62 -0.06 8.40 7.98
N GLN A 63 -0.29 9.70 8.20
CA GLN A 63 -1.61 10.24 8.46
C GLN A 63 -2.62 9.91 7.34
N HIS A 64 -2.27 10.21 6.10
CA HIS A 64 -3.15 9.94 4.97
C HIS A 64 -3.39 8.45 4.77
N ILE A 65 -2.33 7.63 4.90
CA ILE A 65 -2.44 6.18 4.77
C ILE A 65 -3.38 5.60 5.83
N LEU A 66 -3.24 6.01 7.09
CA LEU A 66 -4.08 5.55 8.19
C LEU A 66 -5.56 5.93 7.96
N THR A 67 -5.83 7.18 7.56
CA THR A 67 -7.18 7.67 7.27
C THR A 67 -7.82 6.94 6.08
N GLU A 68 -7.05 6.67 5.02
CA GLU A 68 -7.55 5.94 3.86
C GLU A 68 -7.81 4.47 4.19
N ILE A 69 -6.93 3.81 4.95
CA ILE A 69 -7.13 2.43 5.39
C ILE A 69 -8.45 2.29 6.16
N ASP A 70 -8.77 3.23 7.06
CA ASP A 70 -10.03 3.21 7.83
C ASP A 70 -11.28 3.11 6.94
N GLN A 71 -11.24 3.69 5.73
CA GLN A 71 -12.37 3.65 4.79
C GLN A 71 -12.57 2.29 4.12
N TYR A 72 -11.51 1.47 4.05
CA TYR A 72 -11.53 0.19 3.31
C TYR A 72 -11.66 -1.04 4.22
N VAL A 73 -11.22 -0.95 5.47
CA VAL A 73 -11.21 -2.09 6.40
C VAL A 73 -12.56 -2.32 7.05
N ALA A 74 -12.81 -3.55 7.46
CA ALA A 74 -13.99 -3.87 8.25
C ALA A 74 -13.94 -3.26 9.66
N PRO A 75 -15.09 -2.96 10.28
CA PRO A 75 -15.13 -2.54 11.67
C PRO A 75 -14.44 -3.54 12.61
N ASN A 76 -13.80 -3.04 13.66
CA ASN A 76 -12.96 -3.78 14.61
C ASN A 76 -11.62 -4.26 14.05
N SER A 77 -11.16 -3.71 12.94
CA SER A 77 -9.78 -3.89 12.48
C SER A 77 -8.80 -3.19 13.42
N THR A 78 -7.56 -3.64 13.45
CA THR A 78 -6.53 -3.08 14.33
C THR A 78 -5.35 -2.60 13.54
N LEU A 79 -4.79 -1.46 13.92
CA LEU A 79 -3.60 -0.91 13.31
C LEU A 79 -2.58 -0.59 14.40
N LYS A 80 -1.42 -1.22 14.32
CA LYS A 80 -0.29 -0.93 15.19
C LYS A 80 0.75 -0.12 14.42
N VAL A 81 1.22 0.97 15.02
CA VAL A 81 2.37 1.73 14.50
C VAL A 81 3.57 1.46 15.36
N ILE A 82 4.68 1.07 14.73
CA ILE A 82 5.99 0.97 15.38
C ILE A 82 6.92 1.99 14.75
N SER A 83 7.49 2.86 15.55
CA SER A 83 8.45 3.86 15.07
C SER A 83 9.65 3.96 16.02
N LYS A 84 10.82 4.24 15.46
CA LYS A 84 12.03 4.53 16.24
C LYS A 84 11.90 5.80 17.07
N PHE A 85 11.04 6.73 16.64
CA PHE A 85 10.89 8.05 17.22
C PHE A 85 9.57 8.17 18.00
N GLU A 86 9.69 8.39 19.30
CA GLU A 86 8.56 8.52 20.23
C GLU A 86 7.71 9.77 19.96
N ASN A 87 8.28 10.81 19.34
CA ASN A 87 7.57 12.04 19.01
C ASN A 87 6.38 11.84 18.04
N SER A 88 6.31 10.70 17.34
CA SER A 88 5.18 10.35 16.49
C SER A 88 3.98 9.81 17.28
N CYS A 89 4.15 9.48 18.56
CA CYS A 89 3.11 8.86 19.38
C CYS A 89 1.86 9.73 19.51
N GLU A 90 2.04 11.01 19.84
CA GLU A 90 0.93 11.95 20.03
C GLU A 90 0.08 12.07 18.77
N GLU A 91 0.72 12.27 17.62
CA GLU A 91 0.05 12.36 16.31
C GLU A 91 -0.73 11.07 15.99
N VAL A 92 -0.09 9.90 16.12
CA VAL A 92 -0.73 8.61 15.82
C VAL A 92 -1.93 8.35 16.74
N MET A 93 -1.79 8.61 18.02
CA MET A 93 -2.88 8.39 18.99
C MET A 93 -4.03 9.37 18.81
N GLN A 94 -3.75 10.62 18.43
CA GLN A 94 -4.79 11.58 18.07
C GLN A 94 -5.57 11.10 16.86
N LEU A 95 -4.89 10.71 15.78
CA LEU A 95 -5.54 10.14 14.59
C LEU A 95 -6.38 8.90 14.92
N GLY A 96 -5.93 8.09 15.87
CA GLY A 96 -6.68 6.94 16.36
C GLY A 96 -8.04 7.32 17.00
N THR A 97 -8.23 8.55 17.44
CA THR A 97 -9.53 9.04 17.93
C THR A 97 -10.47 9.54 16.83
N GLU A 98 -9.93 9.78 15.63
CA GLU A 98 -10.68 10.32 14.49
C GLU A 98 -11.19 9.23 13.53
N VAL A 99 -10.64 8.00 13.62
CA VAL A 99 -11.03 6.86 12.79
C VAL A 99 -12.15 6.03 13.45
N SER A 100 -12.91 5.30 12.64
CA SER A 100 -14.13 4.63 13.08
C SER A 100 -14.02 3.10 13.06
N ASN A 101 -13.29 2.54 12.10
CA ASN A 101 -13.19 1.11 11.87
C ASN A 101 -11.93 0.51 12.48
N LEU A 102 -10.93 1.37 12.79
CA LEU A 102 -9.62 0.98 13.30
C LEU A 102 -9.47 1.23 14.80
N THR A 103 -8.89 0.27 15.50
CA THR A 103 -8.30 0.49 16.81
C THR A 103 -6.80 0.71 16.64
N VAL A 104 -6.32 1.91 16.94
CA VAL A 104 -4.93 2.31 16.69
C VAL A 104 -4.10 2.19 17.96
N SER A 105 -2.87 1.69 17.83
CA SER A 105 -1.87 1.63 18.91
C SER A 105 -0.50 2.05 18.41
N PHE A 106 0.36 2.52 19.32
CA PHE A 106 1.71 2.96 19.01
C PHE A 106 2.72 2.33 19.96
N GLU A 107 3.89 1.97 19.43
CA GLU A 107 5.03 1.50 20.21
C GLU A 107 6.33 2.10 19.67
N ALA A 108 7.16 2.66 20.58
CA ALA A 108 8.46 3.20 20.20
C ALA A 108 9.53 2.10 20.29
N LEU A 109 10.06 1.67 19.14
CA LEU A 109 11.06 0.60 19.05
C LEU A 109 12.07 0.88 17.93
N ASP A 110 13.30 0.41 18.11
CA ASP A 110 14.28 0.40 17.02
C ASP A 110 13.98 -0.73 16.04
N THR A 111 13.44 -0.37 14.89
CA THR A 111 13.00 -1.31 13.85
C THR A 111 14.14 -1.94 13.07
N THR A 112 15.37 -1.45 13.24
CA THR A 112 16.59 -2.06 12.67
C THR A 112 17.19 -3.14 13.55
N ASP A 113 16.70 -3.31 14.78
CA ASP A 113 17.06 -4.45 15.62
C ASP A 113 16.12 -5.64 15.35
N GLY A 114 16.66 -6.67 14.70
CA GLY A 114 15.92 -7.87 14.34
C GLY A 114 15.30 -8.60 15.53
N LYS A 115 15.94 -8.58 16.71
CA LYS A 115 15.37 -9.21 17.92
C LYS A 115 14.14 -8.47 18.41
N THR A 116 14.18 -7.15 18.36
CA THR A 116 13.05 -6.30 18.72
C THR A 116 11.85 -6.55 17.83
N LEU A 117 12.06 -6.69 16.52
CA LEU A 117 11.00 -7.03 15.56
C LEU A 117 10.45 -8.45 15.77
N GLN A 118 11.31 -9.44 16.02
CA GLN A 118 10.89 -10.81 16.26
C GLN A 118 9.94 -10.95 17.46
N ASN A 119 10.09 -10.09 18.47
CA ASN A 119 9.24 -10.08 19.66
C ASN A 119 7.84 -9.48 19.39
N GLN A 120 7.56 -8.99 18.19
CA GLN A 120 6.31 -8.30 17.85
C GLN A 120 5.19 -9.22 17.34
N ASP A 121 5.37 -10.55 17.42
CA ASP A 121 4.37 -11.51 16.96
C ASP A 121 3.85 -11.22 15.54
N LEU A 122 4.81 -11.04 14.62
CA LEU A 122 4.57 -10.61 13.24
C LEU A 122 3.61 -11.53 12.48
N SER A 123 3.50 -12.78 12.87
CA SER A 123 2.59 -13.76 12.25
C SER A 123 1.10 -13.43 12.43
N ASN A 124 0.76 -12.54 13.35
CA ASN A 124 -0.61 -12.12 13.59
C ASN A 124 -1.09 -10.99 12.67
N PHE A 125 -0.21 -10.40 11.87
CA PHE A 125 -0.58 -9.32 10.96
C PHE A 125 -0.90 -9.84 9.57
N ASP A 126 -1.94 -9.31 8.95
CA ASP A 126 -2.36 -9.64 7.59
C ASP A 126 -1.44 -8.96 6.57
N TYR A 127 -1.05 -7.72 6.83
CA TYR A 127 -0.07 -6.99 6.03
C TYR A 127 0.72 -5.95 6.83
N ILE A 128 1.89 -5.64 6.31
CA ILE A 128 2.86 -4.73 6.90
C ILE A 128 3.19 -3.63 5.89
N ILE A 129 3.13 -2.38 6.35
CA ILE A 129 3.49 -1.20 5.56
C ILE A 129 4.76 -0.60 6.16
N LEU A 130 5.84 -0.51 5.36
CA LEU A 130 7.07 0.15 5.76
C LEU A 130 7.09 1.57 5.22
N LEU A 131 7.16 2.55 6.12
CA LEU A 131 7.32 3.96 5.79
C LEU A 131 8.75 4.40 6.06
N SER A 132 9.31 5.15 5.11
CA SER A 132 10.66 5.69 5.24
C SER A 132 10.72 6.84 6.25
N TYR A 133 11.82 6.92 6.99
CA TYR A 133 12.12 8.01 7.93
C TYR A 133 12.70 9.27 7.22
N LYS A 134 12.14 9.64 6.07
CA LYS A 134 12.66 10.74 5.24
C LYS A 134 12.75 12.10 5.92
N ASN A 135 11.98 12.32 6.99
CA ASN A 135 11.99 13.58 7.73
C ASN A 135 13.05 13.60 8.83
N SER A 136 13.62 12.44 9.17
CA SER A 136 14.55 12.27 10.30
C SER A 136 15.97 11.95 9.85
N PHE A 137 16.14 11.40 8.66
CA PHE A 137 17.43 10.98 8.11
C PHE A 137 17.66 11.54 6.71
N ALA A 138 18.92 11.59 6.28
CA ALA A 138 19.25 11.80 4.87
C ALA A 138 18.72 10.65 4.01
N LEU A 139 18.47 10.91 2.72
CA LEU A 139 17.83 9.97 1.80
C LEU A 139 18.44 8.56 1.83
N GLN A 140 19.77 8.47 1.72
CA GLN A 140 20.48 7.19 1.71
C GLN A 140 20.37 6.44 3.05
N GLU A 141 20.40 7.17 4.14
CA GLU A 141 20.27 6.61 5.48
C GLU A 141 18.83 6.14 5.74
N ALA A 142 17.84 6.92 5.33
CA ALA A 142 16.43 6.55 5.43
C ALA A 142 16.13 5.27 4.67
N ASP A 143 16.63 5.14 3.43
CA ASP A 143 16.47 3.92 2.64
C ASP A 143 17.26 2.74 3.23
N ALA A 144 18.44 2.96 3.80
CA ALA A 144 19.19 1.91 4.49
C ALA A 144 18.44 1.37 5.71
N GLN A 145 17.80 2.24 6.52
CA GLN A 145 16.95 1.82 7.64
C GLN A 145 15.78 0.96 7.15
N THR A 146 15.12 1.37 6.06
CA THR A 146 14.02 0.62 5.44
C THR A 146 14.48 -0.75 4.94
N LEU A 147 15.63 -0.83 4.25
CA LEU A 147 16.20 -2.08 3.75
C LEU A 147 16.56 -3.07 4.88
N ILE A 148 17.18 -2.57 5.95
CA ILE A 148 17.54 -3.41 7.11
C ILE A 148 16.26 -3.98 7.74
N THR A 149 15.26 -3.14 7.97
CA THR A 149 13.96 -3.58 8.51
C THR A 149 13.31 -4.63 7.62
N LEU A 150 13.32 -4.41 6.31
CA LEU A 150 12.75 -5.33 5.32
C LEU A 150 13.46 -6.69 5.33
N LEU A 151 14.79 -6.71 5.41
CA LEU A 151 15.56 -7.95 5.53
C LEU A 151 15.20 -8.75 6.78
N HIS A 152 14.99 -8.07 7.92
CA HIS A 152 14.55 -8.73 9.15
C HIS A 152 13.14 -9.32 9.03
N LEU A 153 12.21 -8.61 8.39
CA LEU A 153 10.85 -9.10 8.16
C LEU A 153 10.86 -10.35 7.25
N ARG A 154 11.66 -10.34 6.20
CA ARG A 154 11.82 -11.49 5.30
C ARG A 154 12.44 -12.68 6.01
N HIS A 155 13.51 -12.45 6.73
CA HIS A 155 14.14 -13.51 7.54
C HIS A 155 13.13 -14.13 8.52
N PHE A 156 12.28 -13.32 9.16
CA PHE A 156 11.23 -13.82 10.03
C PHE A 156 10.20 -14.65 9.24
N SER A 157 9.70 -14.16 8.12
CA SER A 157 8.69 -14.84 7.28
C SER A 157 9.19 -16.21 6.81
N GLU A 158 10.44 -16.30 6.36
CA GLU A 158 11.05 -17.56 5.90
C GLU A 158 11.21 -18.59 7.02
N HIS A 159 11.60 -18.15 8.23
CA HIS A 159 11.86 -19.06 9.36
C HIS A 159 10.59 -19.54 10.07
N HIS A 160 9.50 -18.79 9.99
CA HIS A 160 8.25 -19.12 10.67
C HIS A 160 7.16 -19.61 9.70
N GLU A 161 7.49 -19.77 8.40
CA GLU A 161 6.54 -20.17 7.35
C GLU A 161 5.26 -19.30 7.35
N THR A 162 5.41 -18.01 7.70
CA THR A 162 4.32 -17.05 7.75
C THR A 162 4.27 -16.21 6.49
N HIS A 163 3.07 -15.96 5.99
CA HIS A 163 2.86 -15.17 4.78
C HIS A 163 2.03 -13.93 5.12
N PHE A 164 2.71 -12.86 5.50
CA PHE A 164 2.13 -11.53 5.53
C PHE A 164 2.58 -10.74 4.29
N LYS A 165 1.71 -9.91 3.78
CA LYS A 165 2.03 -9.05 2.63
C LYS A 165 2.84 -7.84 3.09
N ILE A 166 3.91 -7.51 2.36
CA ILE A 166 4.74 -6.34 2.68
C ILE A 166 4.65 -5.33 1.54
N VAL A 167 4.29 -4.08 1.89
CA VAL A 167 4.38 -2.92 1.00
C VAL A 167 5.38 -1.95 1.59
N SER A 168 6.41 -1.59 0.83
CA SER A 168 7.50 -0.75 1.32
C SER A 168 7.64 0.56 0.53
N GLU A 169 7.76 1.66 1.25
CA GLU A 169 8.20 2.94 0.68
C GLU A 169 9.71 2.93 0.46
N MET A 170 10.15 3.38 -0.72
CA MET A 170 11.54 3.60 -1.05
C MET A 170 11.69 5.00 -1.62
N LEU A 171 12.73 5.73 -1.24
CA LEU A 171 12.94 7.11 -1.68
C LEU A 171 13.74 7.18 -2.99
N ASP A 172 14.77 6.33 -3.13
CA ASP A 172 15.61 6.30 -4.33
C ASP A 172 15.32 5.07 -5.20
N MET A 173 15.06 5.31 -6.49
CA MET A 173 14.86 4.25 -7.49
C MET A 173 16.04 3.27 -7.59
N LYS A 174 17.27 3.71 -7.34
CA LYS A 174 18.46 2.84 -7.37
C LYS A 174 18.41 1.81 -6.25
N ASN A 175 17.91 2.19 -5.09
CA ASN A 175 17.79 1.32 -3.92
C ASN A 175 16.65 0.30 -4.09
N ARG A 176 15.65 0.59 -4.96
CA ARG A 176 14.60 -0.36 -5.31
C ARG A 176 15.15 -1.67 -5.86
N ILE A 177 16.19 -1.62 -6.72
CA ILE A 177 16.81 -2.83 -7.28
C ILE A 177 17.39 -3.72 -6.18
N LEU A 178 17.96 -3.10 -5.13
CA LEU A 178 18.45 -3.84 -3.95
C LEU A 178 17.27 -4.41 -3.13
N ALA A 179 16.18 -3.68 -3.05
CA ALA A 179 14.99 -4.09 -2.34
C ALA A 179 14.23 -5.23 -3.07
N ASP A 180 14.21 -5.25 -4.40
CA ASP A 180 13.64 -6.36 -5.18
C ASP A 180 14.30 -7.70 -4.83
N ILE A 181 15.59 -7.72 -4.50
CA ILE A 181 16.31 -8.93 -4.06
C ILE A 181 15.78 -9.44 -2.71
N THR A 182 15.22 -8.59 -1.87
CA THR A 182 14.66 -8.96 -0.58
C THR A 182 13.28 -9.63 -0.70
N GLY A 183 12.71 -9.70 -1.90
CA GLY A 183 11.44 -10.38 -2.16
C GLY A 183 10.23 -9.71 -1.50
N ALA A 184 10.21 -8.39 -1.29
CA ALA A 184 9.00 -7.68 -0.88
C ALA A 184 7.92 -7.78 -1.97
N ASP A 185 6.66 -7.80 -1.55
CA ASP A 185 5.55 -8.03 -2.46
C ASP A 185 5.30 -6.81 -3.36
N ASP A 186 5.54 -5.61 -2.83
CA ASP A 186 5.40 -4.37 -3.60
C ASP A 186 6.26 -3.23 -3.05
N PHE A 187 6.70 -2.34 -3.96
CA PHE A 187 7.46 -1.14 -3.63
C PHE A 187 6.83 0.10 -4.25
N ILE A 188 6.67 1.13 -3.43
CA ILE A 188 6.20 2.43 -3.88
C ILE A 188 7.36 3.42 -3.83
N VAL A 189 7.81 3.87 -5.00
CA VAL A 189 8.73 5.00 -5.13
C VAL A 189 7.89 6.24 -5.46
N SER A 190 7.57 6.97 -4.43
CA SER A 190 6.55 8.03 -4.50
C SER A 190 6.89 9.16 -5.45
N ASP A 191 8.15 9.58 -5.54
CA ASP A 191 8.53 10.71 -6.39
C ASP A 191 8.37 10.37 -7.88
N LYS A 192 8.64 9.11 -8.27
CA LYS A 192 8.39 8.64 -9.63
C LYS A 192 6.90 8.58 -9.94
N LEU A 193 6.09 8.06 -9.02
CA LEU A 193 4.64 7.96 -9.23
C LEU A 193 4.01 9.34 -9.41
N ILE A 194 4.36 10.30 -8.55
CA ILE A 194 3.89 11.68 -8.66
C ILE A 194 4.33 12.30 -9.98
N SER A 195 5.59 12.14 -10.38
CA SER A 195 6.12 12.66 -11.63
C SER A 195 5.40 12.08 -12.85
N LEU A 196 5.11 10.78 -12.85
CA LEU A 196 4.34 10.11 -13.91
C LEU A 196 2.91 10.64 -13.97
N LEU A 197 2.22 10.75 -12.83
CA LEU A 197 0.87 11.30 -12.76
C LEU A 197 0.82 12.74 -13.23
N MET A 198 1.75 13.59 -12.81
CA MET A 198 1.83 14.99 -13.26
C MET A 198 2.09 15.08 -14.77
N SER A 199 2.96 14.22 -15.32
CA SER A 199 3.21 14.16 -16.75
C SER A 199 1.96 13.74 -17.52
N GLN A 200 1.26 12.71 -17.06
CA GLN A 200 0.01 12.26 -17.68
C GLN A 200 -1.09 13.32 -17.63
N ILE A 201 -1.27 13.99 -16.47
CA ILE A 201 -2.27 15.06 -16.34
C ILE A 201 -1.91 16.25 -17.24
N SER A 202 -0.62 16.59 -17.38
CA SER A 202 -0.19 17.68 -18.25
C SER A 202 -0.34 17.37 -19.74
N GLU A 203 -0.24 16.11 -20.13
CA GLU A 203 -0.42 15.64 -21.51
C GLU A 203 -1.91 15.57 -21.89
N ASN A 204 -2.76 15.14 -20.95
CA ASN A 204 -4.21 15.12 -21.16
C ASN A 204 -4.78 16.55 -21.21
N LYS A 205 -5.09 17.01 -22.40
CA LYS A 205 -5.68 18.33 -22.68
C LYS A 205 -7.20 18.41 -22.50
N PHE A 206 -7.84 17.39 -21.90
CA PHE A 206 -9.29 17.32 -21.74
C PHE A 206 -9.69 16.99 -20.29
#